data_3ef2eedf5233b997b8c8c71e1d0bebdf
#
_entry.id   3ef2eedf5233b997b8c8c71e1d0bebdf
#
_cell.length_a   1.000
_cell.length_b   1.000
_cell.length_c   1.000
_cell.angle_alpha   90.00
_cell.angle_beta   90.00
_cell.angle_gamma   90.00
#
_symmetry.space_group_name_H-M   'P 1'
#
loop_
_entity.id
_entity.type
_entity.pdbx_description
1 polymer ?
#
loop_
_entity_poly.entity_id
_entity_poly.type
_entity_poly.pdbx_seq_one_letter_code
_entity_poly.pdbx_strand_id
1 'polypeptide(L)'
;MKNTVEKMIRIVRADTGASEVYADMLLSMLPNSIHKVNISYWNYKADRDDFNAMLELMKSSYTDAIWEYEKLVLPYKEELQKYVK
;
A
#
# COMPACT_ATOMS: atom_id res chain seq x y z
N MET A 1 7.39 7.01 -7.37
CA MET A 1 6.09 6.73 -6.68
C MET A 1 5.13 5.92 -7.54
N LYS A 2 4.85 6.37 -8.75
CA LYS A 2 3.90 5.67 -9.63
C LYS A 2 4.29 4.20 -9.89
N ASN A 3 5.55 3.94 -10.21
CA ASN A 3 6.01 2.59 -10.50
C ASN A 3 5.88 1.66 -9.29
N THR A 4 6.16 2.17 -8.10
CA THR A 4 6.03 1.40 -6.88
C THR A 4 4.57 1.05 -6.60
N VAL A 5 3.67 2.03 -6.72
CA VAL A 5 2.23 1.81 -6.52
C VAL A 5 1.71 0.77 -7.52
N GLU A 6 2.06 0.91 -8.79
CA GLU A 6 1.61 -0.03 -9.82
C GLU A 6 2.12 -1.45 -9.55
N LYS A 7 3.37 -1.58 -9.11
CA LYS A 7 3.93 -2.88 -8.74
C LYS A 7 3.15 -3.51 -7.59
N MET A 8 2.84 -2.72 -6.55
CA MET A 8 2.11 -3.22 -5.39
C MET A 8 0.70 -3.66 -5.78
N ILE A 9 0.03 -2.91 -6.66
CA ILE A 9 -1.30 -3.29 -7.15
C ILE A 9 -1.25 -4.60 -7.91
N ARG A 10 -0.22 -4.80 -8.74
CA ARG A 10 -0.05 -6.08 -9.45
C ARG A 10 0.11 -7.24 -8.48
N ILE A 11 0.84 -7.04 -7.40
CA ILE A 11 1.03 -8.09 -6.38
C ILE A 11 -0.30 -8.41 -5.70
N VAL A 12 -1.10 -7.40 -5.38
CA VAL A 12 -2.44 -7.60 -4.82
C VAL A 12 -3.31 -8.43 -5.78
N ARG A 13 -3.29 -8.09 -7.06
CA ARG A 13 -4.09 -8.76 -8.08
C ARG A 13 -3.66 -10.19 -8.36
N ALA A 14 -2.44 -10.55 -7.99
CA ALA A 14 -1.98 -11.93 -8.12
C ALA A 14 -2.75 -12.88 -7.19
N ASP A 15 -3.48 -12.33 -6.22
CA ASP A 15 -4.36 -13.07 -5.31
C ASP A 15 -3.64 -14.21 -4.61
N THR A 16 -2.53 -13.87 -3.99
CA THR A 16 -1.72 -14.79 -3.18
C THR A 16 -1.93 -14.50 -1.70
N GLY A 17 -1.24 -15.26 -0.84
CA GLY A 17 -1.29 -15.01 0.60
C GLY A 17 -0.76 -13.63 1.01
N ALA A 18 0.00 -12.95 0.15
CA ALA A 18 0.53 -11.62 0.42
C ALA A 18 -0.42 -10.50 0.00
N SER A 19 -1.44 -10.78 -0.79
CA SER A 19 -2.33 -9.76 -1.35
C SER A 19 -2.98 -8.88 -0.27
N GLU A 20 -3.45 -9.49 0.81
CA GLU A 20 -4.06 -8.76 1.93
C GLU A 20 -3.10 -7.75 2.52
N VAL A 21 -1.84 -8.16 2.72
CA VAL A 21 -0.82 -7.30 3.33
C VAL A 21 -0.52 -6.09 2.45
N TYR A 22 -0.33 -6.32 1.16
CA TYR A 22 -0.02 -5.25 0.23
C TYR A 22 -1.20 -4.29 0.07
N ALA A 23 -2.42 -4.82 0.02
CA ALA A 23 -3.62 -3.98 -0.03
C ALA A 23 -3.74 -3.13 1.24
N ASP A 24 -3.49 -3.73 2.40
CA ASP A 24 -3.53 -3.01 3.67
C ASP A 24 -2.50 -1.87 3.71
N MET A 25 -1.28 -2.13 3.25
CA MET A 25 -0.25 -1.10 3.19
C MET A 25 -0.69 0.08 2.31
N LEU A 26 -1.21 -0.20 1.13
CA LEU A 26 -1.64 0.86 0.22
C LEU A 26 -2.79 1.67 0.78
N LEU A 27 -3.78 1.02 1.37
CA LEU A 27 -4.95 1.70 1.94
C LEU A 27 -4.60 2.51 3.19
N SER A 28 -3.68 2.00 4.01
CA SER A 28 -3.29 2.66 5.25
C SER A 28 -2.62 4.01 5.03
N MET A 29 -2.01 4.20 3.87
CA MET A 29 -1.30 5.43 3.54
C MET A 29 -2.19 6.50 2.92
N LEU A 30 -3.46 6.18 2.63
CA LEU A 30 -4.39 7.18 2.10
C LEU A 30 -4.74 8.21 3.17
N PRO A 31 -4.88 9.50 2.80
CA PRO A 31 -5.33 10.51 3.75
C PRO A 31 -6.69 10.12 4.35
N ASN A 32 -6.86 10.37 5.63
CA ASN A 32 -8.09 10.06 6.36
C ASN A 32 -8.45 8.56 6.39
N SER A 33 -7.45 7.71 6.19
CA SER A 33 -7.66 6.26 6.28
C SER A 33 -7.98 5.85 7.71
N ILE A 34 -8.92 4.92 7.85
CA ILE A 34 -9.24 4.30 9.15
C ILE A 34 -8.45 3.01 9.37
N HIS A 35 -7.67 2.58 8.41
CA HIS A 35 -6.87 1.37 8.52
C HIS A 35 -5.70 1.58 9.45
N LYS A 36 -5.55 0.67 10.40
CA LYS A 36 -4.43 0.71 11.33
C LYS A 36 -3.20 0.11 10.66
N VAL A 37 -2.07 0.78 10.87
CA VAL A 37 -0.79 0.30 10.34
C VAL A 37 -0.26 -0.80 11.25
N ASN A 38 0.10 -1.94 10.67
CA ASN A 38 0.75 -3.02 11.39
C ASN A 38 2.08 -3.35 10.72
N ILE A 39 3.08 -2.55 11.04
CA ILE A 39 4.41 -2.65 10.41
C ILE A 39 5.06 -4.00 10.66
N SER A 40 4.86 -4.59 11.84
CA SER A 40 5.43 -5.90 12.16
C SER A 40 4.90 -6.99 11.23
N TYR A 41 3.59 -6.95 10.95
CA TYR A 41 2.96 -7.92 10.06
C TYR A 41 3.44 -7.72 8.62
N TRP A 42 3.56 -6.48 8.18
CA TRP A 42 4.09 -6.17 6.85
C TRP A 42 5.51 -6.69 6.70
N ASN A 43 6.35 -6.46 7.71
CA ASN A 43 7.74 -6.91 7.70
C ASN A 43 7.83 -8.44 7.61
N TYR A 44 6.89 -9.13 8.20
CA TYR A 44 6.85 -10.59 8.20
C TYR A 44 6.38 -11.15 6.83
N LYS A 45 5.38 -10.54 6.23
CA LYS A 45 4.71 -11.08 5.04
C LYS A 45 5.19 -10.50 3.72
N ALA A 46 5.62 -9.26 3.69
CA ALA A 46 6.05 -8.63 2.46
C ALA A 46 7.51 -9.00 2.14
N ASP A 47 7.82 -9.04 0.86
CA ASP A 47 9.20 -9.17 0.40
C ASP A 47 10.03 -8.00 0.94
N ARG A 48 11.31 -8.24 1.25
CA ARG A 48 12.19 -7.22 1.83
C ARG A 48 12.27 -5.96 0.98
N ASP A 49 12.45 -6.12 -0.32
CA ASP A 49 12.55 -4.97 -1.22
C ASP A 49 11.24 -4.20 -1.28
N ASP A 50 10.13 -4.92 -1.26
CA ASP A 50 8.80 -4.30 -1.28
C ASP A 50 8.51 -3.56 0.03
N PHE A 51 8.89 -4.15 1.16
CA PHE A 51 8.73 -3.48 2.45
C PHE A 51 9.55 -2.18 2.49
N ASN A 52 10.79 -2.23 2.02
CA ASN A 52 11.64 -1.03 1.97
C ASN A 52 11.05 0.03 1.04
N ALA A 53 10.50 -0.38 -0.11
CA ALA A 53 9.86 0.55 -1.04
C ALA A 53 8.64 1.23 -0.40
N MET A 54 7.86 0.49 0.38
CA MET A 54 6.71 1.06 1.09
C MET A 54 7.15 2.03 2.18
N LEU A 55 8.24 1.75 2.87
CA LEU A 55 8.78 2.69 3.86
C LEU A 55 9.21 4.00 3.19
N GLU A 56 9.81 3.93 2.01
CA GLU A 56 10.17 5.13 1.25
C GLU A 56 8.93 5.93 0.84
N LEU A 57 7.87 5.25 0.43
CA LEU A 57 6.60 5.91 0.13
C LEU A 57 6.02 6.61 1.36
N MET A 58 6.09 5.97 2.52
CA MET A 58 5.63 6.57 3.77
C MET A 58 6.35 7.86 4.07
N LYS A 59 7.68 7.88 3.90
CA LYS A 59 8.47 9.10 4.11
C LYS A 59 8.02 10.21 3.17
N SER A 60 7.79 9.87 1.90
CA SER A 60 7.36 10.84 0.89
C SER A 60 5.96 11.39 1.19
N SER A 61 5.07 10.57 1.76
CA SER A 61 3.68 10.95 1.98
C SER A 61 3.49 11.99 3.08
N TYR A 62 4.51 12.28 3.86
CA TYR A 62 4.45 13.36 4.86
C TYR A 62 4.68 14.74 4.26
N THR A 63 4.91 14.80 2.96
CA THR A 63 5.12 16.05 2.22
C THR A 63 3.97 16.26 1.26
N ASP A 64 4.13 17.18 0.31
CA ASP A 64 3.12 17.45 -0.72
C ASP A 64 2.84 16.21 -1.59
N ALA A 65 3.70 15.21 -1.55
CA ALA A 65 3.54 13.98 -2.32
C ALA A 65 2.32 13.15 -1.90
N ILE A 66 1.73 13.42 -0.73
CA ILE A 66 0.55 12.66 -0.29
C ILE A 66 -0.61 12.82 -1.26
N TRP A 67 -0.76 13.99 -1.87
CA TRP A 67 -1.84 14.25 -2.83
C TRP A 67 -1.63 13.48 -4.12
N GLU A 68 -0.37 13.35 -4.53
CA GLU A 68 -0.02 12.54 -5.69
C GLU A 68 -0.28 11.07 -5.42
N TYR A 69 0.10 10.60 -4.23
CA TYR A 69 -0.17 9.24 -3.81
C TYR A 69 -1.67 8.94 -3.83
N GLU A 70 -2.48 9.84 -3.29
CA GLU A 70 -3.93 9.68 -3.29
C GLU A 70 -4.47 9.52 -4.71
N LYS A 71 -4.01 10.35 -5.64
CA LYS A 71 -4.46 10.26 -7.03
C LYS A 71 -4.13 8.92 -7.67
N LEU A 72 -3.00 8.32 -7.27
CA LEU A 72 -2.57 7.04 -7.82
C LEU A 72 -3.34 5.86 -7.23
N VAL A 73 -3.70 5.92 -5.97
CA VAL A 73 -4.29 4.79 -5.24
C VAL A 73 -5.80 4.85 -5.19
N LEU A 74 -6.38 6.05 -5.11
CA LEU A 74 -7.83 6.21 -4.96
C LEU A 74 -8.67 5.48 -6.00
N PRO A 75 -8.27 5.44 -7.29
CA PRO A 75 -9.03 4.68 -8.30
C PRO A 75 -9.12 3.19 -8.00
N TYR A 76 -8.21 2.66 -7.21
CA TYR A 76 -8.16 1.23 -6.86
C TYR A 76 -8.73 0.93 -5.47
N LYS A 77 -9.22 1.95 -4.76
CA LYS A 77 -9.61 1.81 -3.35
C LYS A 77 -10.63 0.69 -3.14
N GLU A 78 -11.69 0.66 -3.94
CA GLU A 78 -12.72 -0.36 -3.80
C GLU A 78 -12.18 -1.76 -4.07
N GLU A 79 -11.34 -1.88 -5.10
CA GLU A 79 -10.70 -3.14 -5.42
C GLU A 79 -9.81 -3.61 -4.27
N LEU A 80 -9.00 -2.72 -3.71
CA LEU A 80 -8.09 -3.05 -2.62
C LEU A 80 -8.84 -3.46 -1.36
N GLN A 81 -9.97 -2.82 -1.07
CA GLN A 81 -10.77 -3.14 0.11
C GLN A 81 -11.30 -4.58 0.11
N LYS A 82 -11.42 -5.19 -1.06
CA LYS A 82 -11.88 -6.58 -1.16
C LYS A 82 -10.87 -7.57 -0.60
N TYR A 83 -9.60 -7.18 -0.51
CA TYR A 83 -8.53 -8.05 0.00
C TYR A 83 -8.27 -7.85 1.49
N VAL A 84 -8.75 -6.79 2.08
CA VAL A 84 -8.57 -6.48 3.50
C VAL A 84 -9.79 -6.96 4.29
N LYS A 85 -9.54 -7.65 5.38
CA LYS A 85 -10.60 -8.19 6.24
C LYS A 85 -10.97 -7.22 7.35
#